data_0d16fb367b52903fdf9a9e8c38995a05
#
_entry.id   0d16fb367b52903fdf9a9e8c38995a05
#
_cell.length_a   1.000
_cell.length_b   1.000
_cell.length_c   1.000
_cell.angle_alpha   90.00
_cell.angle_beta   90.00
_cell.angle_gamma   90.00
#
_symmetry.space_group_name_H-M   'P 1'
#
loop_
_entity.id
_entity.type
_entity.pdbx_description
1 polymer ?
#
loop_
_entity_poly.entity_id
_entity_poly.type
_entity_poly.pdbx_seq_one_letter_code
_entity_poly.pdbx_strand_id
1 'polypeptide(L)'
;NEYRDMLMGSDGLNEYISGIIMFDETLRQSTTCDDKTPFPEYLSSRGILPGIKVDTGAKELAGFIDEKVTEGLDGLHDRLNNYYKLGARFAKWRAVITIGDDMPSDACIYANAHALARYAALCQEAGLVPIVEPEVLMDGSHTIETCYEVSQRTLNVVFEQLIMQHVLLEGIILKPNMII
;
A
#
# COMPACT_ATOMS: atom_id res chain seq x y z
N ASN A 1 20.60 0.45 -11.32
CA ASN A 1 19.44 0.40 -12.26
C ASN A 1 19.44 -0.85 -13.14
N GLU A 2 20.58 -1.42 -13.54
CA GLU A 2 20.68 -2.63 -14.41
C GLU A 2 19.78 -3.79 -13.96
N TYR A 3 19.74 -4.08 -12.65
CA TYR A 3 18.85 -5.12 -12.11
C TYR A 3 17.36 -4.78 -12.29
N ARG A 4 16.99 -3.51 -12.14
CA ARG A 4 15.62 -3.03 -12.38
C ARG A 4 15.27 -3.13 -13.87
N ASP A 5 16.19 -2.76 -14.76
CA ASP A 5 16.02 -2.89 -16.20
C ASP A 5 15.80 -4.35 -16.61
N MET A 6 16.59 -5.25 -16.07
CA MET A 6 16.44 -6.69 -16.31
C MET A 6 15.05 -7.19 -15.87
N LEU A 7 14.59 -6.82 -14.67
CA LEU A 7 13.28 -7.25 -14.17
C LEU A 7 12.14 -6.65 -14.99
N MET A 8 12.15 -5.34 -15.21
CA MET A 8 11.09 -4.62 -15.93
C MET A 8 11.13 -4.89 -17.44
N GLY A 9 12.29 -5.27 -17.96
CA GLY A 9 12.50 -5.59 -19.37
C GLY A 9 12.29 -7.05 -19.75
N SER A 10 11.96 -7.94 -18.81
CA SER A 10 11.76 -9.36 -19.09
C SER A 10 10.69 -9.58 -20.14
N ASP A 11 10.99 -10.48 -21.08
CA ASP A 11 10.07 -10.82 -22.17
C ASP A 11 8.79 -11.48 -21.62
N GLY A 12 7.64 -11.09 -22.16
CA GLY A 12 6.35 -11.63 -21.74
C GLY A 12 5.86 -11.14 -20.37
N LEU A 13 6.59 -10.26 -19.67
CA LEU A 13 6.21 -9.78 -18.34
C LEU A 13 4.79 -9.22 -18.30
N ASN A 14 4.40 -8.48 -19.32
CA ASN A 14 3.07 -7.86 -19.45
C ASN A 14 1.92 -8.86 -19.65
N GLU A 15 2.22 -10.11 -19.98
CA GLU A 15 1.21 -11.17 -20.06
C GLU A 15 0.75 -11.64 -18.67
N TYR A 16 1.60 -11.45 -17.64
CA TYR A 16 1.38 -11.98 -16.28
C TYR A 16 1.27 -10.89 -15.23
N ILE A 17 1.85 -9.70 -15.48
CA ILE A 17 1.97 -8.62 -14.49
C ILE A 17 1.23 -7.36 -14.99
N SER A 18 0.16 -6.98 -14.29
CA SER A 18 -0.66 -5.81 -14.64
C SER A 18 -0.04 -4.50 -14.14
N GLY A 19 0.74 -4.52 -13.06
CA GLY A 19 1.34 -3.32 -12.49
C GLY A 19 2.55 -3.62 -11.61
N ILE A 20 3.43 -2.64 -11.46
CA ILE A 20 4.63 -2.72 -10.62
C ILE A 20 4.66 -1.57 -9.63
N ILE A 21 4.82 -1.91 -8.34
CA ILE A 21 4.94 -0.93 -7.25
C ILE A 21 6.41 -0.54 -7.10
N MET A 22 6.69 0.75 -7.23
CA MET A 22 8.03 1.33 -7.08
C MET A 22 8.15 2.12 -5.79
N PHE A 23 9.38 2.32 -5.31
CA PHE A 23 9.72 3.36 -4.35
C PHE A 23 9.88 4.71 -5.05
N ASP A 24 9.80 5.81 -4.28
CA ASP A 24 9.96 7.17 -4.81
C ASP A 24 11.24 7.35 -5.63
N GLU A 25 12.36 6.83 -5.13
CA GLU A 25 13.64 6.84 -5.83
C GLU A 25 13.53 6.16 -7.22
N THR A 26 12.92 4.97 -7.27
CA THR A 26 12.81 4.21 -8.53
C THR A 26 11.86 4.88 -9.52
N LEU A 27 10.75 5.46 -9.03
CA LEU A 27 9.79 6.17 -9.88
C LEU A 27 10.44 7.36 -10.62
N ARG A 28 11.48 7.97 -10.02
CA ARG A 28 12.21 9.13 -10.60
C ARG A 28 13.42 8.74 -11.44
N GLN A 29 13.73 7.46 -11.52
CA GLN A 29 14.85 6.96 -12.29
C GLN A 29 14.44 6.54 -13.70
N SER A 30 15.44 6.31 -14.52
CA SER A 30 15.30 5.89 -15.92
C SER A 30 16.05 4.60 -16.17
N THR A 31 15.73 3.94 -17.29
CA THR A 31 16.46 2.80 -17.82
C THR A 31 17.95 3.15 -18.01
N THR A 32 18.80 2.13 -18.03
CA THR A 32 20.25 2.29 -18.32
C THR A 32 20.54 2.18 -19.82
N CYS A 33 19.53 1.87 -20.62
CA CYS A 33 19.63 1.84 -22.08
C CYS A 33 19.95 3.24 -22.66
N ASP A 34 20.38 3.29 -23.91
CA ASP A 34 20.83 4.51 -24.58
C ASP A 34 19.79 5.64 -24.61
N ASP A 35 18.50 5.30 -24.62
CA ASP A 35 17.37 6.25 -24.62
C ASP A 35 17.05 6.83 -23.24
N LYS A 36 17.53 6.21 -22.15
CA LYS A 36 17.30 6.63 -20.75
C LYS A 36 15.83 6.97 -20.45
N THR A 37 14.92 6.11 -20.91
CA THR A 37 13.48 6.30 -20.72
C THR A 37 13.11 6.25 -19.23
N PRO A 38 12.30 7.19 -18.68
CA PRO A 38 11.82 7.12 -17.30
C PRO A 38 11.10 5.80 -17.03
N PHE A 39 11.32 5.16 -15.87
CA PHE A 39 10.69 3.87 -15.57
C PHE A 39 9.17 3.86 -15.69
N PRO A 40 8.42 4.89 -15.25
CA PRO A 40 6.97 4.90 -15.44
C PRO A 40 6.55 4.89 -16.91
N GLU A 41 7.26 5.62 -17.77
CA GLU A 41 7.01 5.65 -19.21
C GLU A 41 7.36 4.31 -19.85
N TYR A 42 8.51 3.74 -19.49
CA TYR A 42 8.95 2.43 -19.95
C TYR A 42 7.95 1.32 -19.62
N LEU A 43 7.43 1.28 -18.38
CA LEU A 43 6.41 0.31 -17.98
C LEU A 43 5.10 0.53 -18.75
N SER A 44 4.65 1.78 -18.86
CA SER A 44 3.41 2.13 -19.56
C SER A 44 3.46 1.74 -21.05
N SER A 45 4.61 1.92 -21.72
CA SER A 45 4.81 1.50 -23.11
C SER A 45 4.70 -0.01 -23.32
N ARG A 46 4.95 -0.78 -22.26
CA ARG A 46 4.81 -2.25 -22.23
C ARG A 46 3.44 -2.73 -21.75
N GLY A 47 2.49 -1.82 -21.50
CA GLY A 47 1.16 -2.16 -20.98
C GLY A 47 1.12 -2.50 -19.49
N ILE A 48 2.16 -2.15 -18.73
CA ILE A 48 2.27 -2.37 -17.27
C ILE A 48 2.03 -1.06 -16.54
N LEU A 49 1.11 -1.05 -15.57
CA LEU A 49 0.77 0.13 -14.81
C LEU A 49 1.87 0.47 -13.77
N PRO A 50 2.38 1.71 -13.75
CA PRO A 50 3.28 2.15 -12.70
C PRO A 50 2.54 2.40 -11.39
N GLY A 51 3.05 1.86 -10.29
CA GLY A 51 2.54 2.08 -8.94
C GLY A 51 3.61 2.64 -8.00
N ILE A 52 3.18 3.21 -6.88
CA ILE A 52 4.05 3.87 -5.91
C ILE A 52 3.74 3.46 -4.48
N LYS A 53 4.76 3.08 -3.70
CA LYS A 53 4.64 2.93 -2.25
C LYS A 53 4.76 4.29 -1.59
N VAL A 54 3.72 4.72 -0.87
CA VAL A 54 3.63 6.09 -0.33
C VAL A 54 3.73 6.17 1.18
N ASP A 55 3.54 5.07 1.92
CA ASP A 55 3.77 5.04 3.36
C ASP A 55 5.27 5.20 3.69
N THR A 56 5.57 5.73 4.87
CA THR A 56 6.94 5.90 5.39
C THR A 56 7.33 4.78 6.36
N GLY A 57 6.54 3.73 6.45
CA GLY A 57 6.76 2.55 7.27
C GLY A 57 6.00 2.55 8.59
N ALA A 58 5.92 1.38 9.20
CA ALA A 58 5.33 1.18 10.51
C ALA A 58 6.28 1.69 11.61
N LYS A 59 5.74 2.46 12.55
CA LYS A 59 6.43 3.04 13.71
C LYS A 59 5.76 2.55 14.98
N GLU A 60 6.48 2.58 16.10
CA GLU A 60 5.92 2.22 17.39
C GLU A 60 4.72 3.12 17.74
N LEU A 61 3.62 2.50 18.15
CA LEU A 61 2.45 3.21 18.63
C LEU A 61 2.69 3.68 20.05
N ALA A 62 2.79 4.99 20.25
CA ALA A 62 3.09 5.57 21.55
C ALA A 62 2.08 5.13 22.63
N GLY A 63 2.58 4.60 23.74
CA GLY A 63 1.78 4.09 24.86
C GLY A 63 1.33 2.62 24.72
N PHE A 64 1.70 1.93 23.64
CA PHE A 64 1.36 0.53 23.38
C PHE A 64 2.61 -0.26 23.02
N ILE A 65 3.00 -1.18 23.86
CA ILE A 65 4.21 -1.99 23.67
C ILE A 65 3.98 -2.95 22.48
N ASP A 66 4.96 -3.06 21.59
CA ASP A 66 4.99 -3.96 20.43
C ASP A 66 3.87 -3.73 19.38
N GLU A 67 3.05 -2.70 19.53
CA GLU A 67 2.07 -2.30 18.52
C GLU A 67 2.61 -1.17 17.63
N LYS A 68 2.16 -1.14 16.39
CA LYS A 68 2.66 -0.20 15.37
C LYS A 68 1.54 0.56 14.68
N VAL A 69 1.85 1.78 14.27
CA VAL A 69 1.05 2.58 13.36
C VAL A 69 1.86 2.92 12.12
N THR A 70 1.28 2.79 10.95
CA THR A 70 1.95 3.19 9.71
C THR A 70 1.79 4.69 9.49
N GLU A 71 2.90 5.36 9.22
CA GLU A 71 2.97 6.81 9.00
C GLU A 71 3.12 7.15 7.53
N GLY A 72 3.00 8.45 7.19
CA GLY A 72 3.22 8.96 5.83
C GLY A 72 2.10 9.86 5.30
N LEU A 73 1.13 10.28 6.14
CA LEU A 73 0.06 11.19 5.72
C LEU A 73 0.53 12.62 5.53
N ASP A 74 1.59 13.05 6.24
CA ASP A 74 2.11 14.41 6.15
C ASP A 74 2.60 14.72 4.74
N GLY A 75 2.05 15.78 4.15
CA GLY A 75 2.35 16.20 2.78
C GLY A 75 1.93 15.19 1.71
N LEU A 76 1.11 14.19 2.03
CA LEU A 76 0.73 13.13 1.09
C LEU A 76 -0.05 13.65 -0.11
N HIS A 77 -0.94 14.63 0.07
CA HIS A 77 -1.69 15.26 -1.02
C HIS A 77 -0.75 15.73 -2.14
N ASP A 78 0.26 16.53 -1.82
CA ASP A 78 1.19 17.07 -2.81
C ASP A 78 2.06 16.00 -3.43
N ARG A 79 2.49 15.00 -2.63
CA ARG A 79 3.25 13.85 -3.13
C ARG A 79 2.44 13.03 -4.14
N LEU A 80 1.16 12.75 -3.88
CA LEU A 80 0.30 11.98 -4.78
C LEU A 80 0.07 12.71 -6.11
N ASN A 81 -0.18 14.03 -6.07
CA ASN A 81 -0.30 14.85 -7.28
C ASN A 81 0.98 14.82 -8.12
N ASN A 82 2.14 14.83 -7.46
CA ASN A 82 3.43 14.72 -8.15
C ASN A 82 3.61 13.31 -8.75
N TYR A 83 3.32 12.25 -8.01
CA TYR A 83 3.43 10.87 -8.50
C TYR A 83 2.52 10.60 -9.70
N TYR A 84 1.29 11.14 -9.67
CA TYR A 84 0.39 11.05 -10.83
C TYR A 84 1.02 11.70 -12.08
N LYS A 85 1.61 12.90 -11.93
CA LYS A 85 2.30 13.60 -13.03
C LYS A 85 3.51 12.84 -13.55
N LEU A 86 4.22 12.10 -12.66
CA LEU A 86 5.33 11.23 -13.03
C LEU A 86 4.90 9.91 -13.69
N GLY A 87 3.59 9.65 -13.81
CA GLY A 87 3.06 8.49 -14.50
C GLY A 87 2.49 7.39 -13.60
N ALA A 88 2.54 7.52 -12.27
CA ALA A 88 1.88 6.55 -11.37
C ALA A 88 0.37 6.52 -11.60
N ARG A 89 -0.24 5.33 -11.46
CA ARG A 89 -1.69 5.12 -11.63
C ARG A 89 -2.33 4.45 -10.43
N PHE A 90 -1.54 3.86 -9.55
CA PHE A 90 -2.00 3.31 -8.29
C PHE A 90 -0.95 3.52 -7.20
N ALA A 91 -1.39 3.46 -5.94
CA ALA A 91 -0.53 3.62 -4.78
C ALA A 91 -0.70 2.46 -3.82
N LYS A 92 0.30 2.23 -2.97
CA LYS A 92 0.28 1.23 -1.91
C LYS A 92 0.57 1.84 -0.55
N TRP A 93 -0.23 1.43 0.44
CA TRP A 93 -0.02 1.70 1.87
C TRP A 93 -0.30 0.43 2.66
N ARG A 94 0.69 -0.02 3.44
CA ARG A 94 0.60 -1.22 4.27
C ARG A 94 0.49 -0.83 5.74
N ALA A 95 -0.60 -1.23 6.40
CA ALA A 95 -0.68 -1.29 7.85
C ALA A 95 -0.24 -2.68 8.31
N VAL A 96 0.48 -2.74 9.44
CA VAL A 96 0.99 -3.98 10.03
C VAL A 96 0.41 -4.12 11.42
N ILE A 97 -0.32 -5.21 11.67
CA ILE A 97 -1.04 -5.49 12.91
C ILE A 97 -0.55 -6.83 13.45
N THR A 98 -0.03 -6.83 14.67
CA THR A 98 0.50 -8.03 15.34
C THR A 98 -0.56 -8.66 16.24
N ILE A 99 -0.64 -10.00 16.25
CA ILE A 99 -1.42 -10.77 17.24
C ILE A 99 -0.49 -11.18 18.37
N GLY A 100 -0.91 -10.96 19.61
CA GLY A 100 -0.19 -11.34 20.82
C GLY A 100 -1.08 -11.27 22.05
N ASP A 101 -0.47 -11.37 23.24
CA ASP A 101 -1.19 -11.22 24.50
C ASP A 101 -1.78 -9.80 24.59
N ASP A 102 -3.10 -9.69 24.70
CA ASP A 102 -3.85 -8.43 24.69
C ASP A 102 -3.64 -7.54 23.43
N MET A 103 -3.15 -8.10 22.32
CA MET A 103 -2.93 -7.42 21.05
C MET A 103 -3.71 -8.08 19.89
N PRO A 104 -4.17 -7.29 18.91
CA PRO A 104 -4.07 -5.84 18.79
C PRO A 104 -5.08 -5.11 19.66
N SER A 105 -4.68 -3.95 20.22
CA SER A 105 -5.59 -3.03 20.90
C SER A 105 -6.56 -2.37 19.91
N ASP A 106 -7.68 -1.85 20.43
CA ASP A 106 -8.58 -1.02 19.63
C ASP A 106 -7.86 0.22 19.08
N ALA A 107 -6.98 0.83 19.88
CA ALA A 107 -6.21 1.98 19.45
C ALA A 107 -5.34 1.69 18.22
N CYS A 108 -4.67 0.54 18.20
CA CYS A 108 -3.85 0.13 17.05
C CYS A 108 -4.71 -0.08 15.80
N ILE A 109 -5.82 -0.80 15.91
CA ILE A 109 -6.72 -1.06 14.78
C ILE A 109 -7.30 0.25 14.25
N TYR A 110 -7.85 1.11 15.11
CA TYR A 110 -8.48 2.37 14.70
C TYR A 110 -7.48 3.36 14.11
N ALA A 111 -6.28 3.50 14.69
CA ALA A 111 -5.25 4.39 14.15
C ALA A 111 -4.82 3.99 12.74
N ASN A 112 -4.58 2.70 12.51
CA ASN A 112 -4.21 2.18 11.19
C ASN A 112 -5.37 2.24 10.19
N ALA A 113 -6.58 1.89 10.59
CA ALA A 113 -7.77 1.96 9.74
C ALA A 113 -8.07 3.40 9.30
N HIS A 114 -7.98 4.36 10.22
CA HIS A 114 -8.14 5.79 9.91
C HIS A 114 -7.07 6.28 8.93
N ALA A 115 -5.80 5.89 9.14
CA ALA A 115 -4.72 6.25 8.23
C ALA A 115 -4.93 5.67 6.82
N LEU A 116 -5.33 4.39 6.72
CA LEU A 116 -5.67 3.73 5.45
C LEU A 116 -6.82 4.43 4.72
N ALA A 117 -7.87 4.82 5.44
CA ALA A 117 -9.02 5.49 4.85
C ALA A 117 -8.68 6.90 4.34
N ARG A 118 -7.92 7.69 5.11
CA ARG A 118 -7.43 9.01 4.69
C ARG A 118 -6.52 8.91 3.48
N TYR A 119 -5.60 7.96 3.49
CA TYR A 119 -4.73 7.68 2.37
C TYR A 119 -5.53 7.33 1.11
N ALA A 120 -6.53 6.45 1.23
CA ALA A 120 -7.35 6.02 0.11
C ALA A 120 -8.14 7.19 -0.51
N ALA A 121 -8.75 8.05 0.33
CA ALA A 121 -9.45 9.25 -0.13
C ALA A 121 -8.52 10.20 -0.88
N LEU A 122 -7.32 10.47 -0.35
CA LEU A 122 -6.32 11.32 -1.00
C LEU A 122 -5.83 10.72 -2.34
N CYS A 123 -5.68 9.40 -2.44
CA CYS A 123 -5.35 8.74 -3.69
C CYS A 123 -6.43 8.95 -4.75
N GLN A 124 -7.69 8.74 -4.40
CA GLN A 124 -8.82 8.91 -5.33
C GLN A 124 -8.95 10.36 -5.80
N GLU A 125 -8.76 11.32 -4.91
CA GLU A 125 -8.72 12.75 -5.25
C GLU A 125 -7.61 13.07 -6.26
N ALA A 126 -6.43 12.44 -6.12
CA ALA A 126 -5.31 12.60 -7.04
C ALA A 126 -5.42 11.76 -8.33
N GLY A 127 -6.48 10.98 -8.51
CA GLY A 127 -6.68 10.10 -9.66
C GLY A 127 -5.87 8.81 -9.63
N LEU A 128 -5.46 8.35 -8.44
CA LEU A 128 -4.73 7.11 -8.21
C LEU A 128 -5.64 6.06 -7.56
N VAL A 129 -5.51 4.80 -7.97
CA VAL A 129 -6.19 3.68 -7.30
C VAL A 129 -5.41 3.30 -6.05
N PRO A 130 -6.02 3.34 -4.83
CA PRO A 130 -5.33 2.93 -3.61
C PRO A 130 -5.37 1.41 -3.41
N ILE A 131 -4.22 0.80 -3.13
CA ILE A 131 -4.14 -0.52 -2.52
C ILE A 131 -4.26 -0.33 -1.00
N VAL A 132 -5.36 -0.75 -0.43
CA VAL A 132 -5.63 -0.75 1.02
C VAL A 132 -5.18 -2.08 1.58
N GLU A 133 -4.08 -2.07 2.36
CA GLU A 133 -3.44 -3.30 2.88
C GLU A 133 -3.42 -3.31 4.42
N PRO A 134 -4.55 -3.70 5.07
CA PRO A 134 -4.60 -3.93 6.51
C PRO A 134 -4.09 -5.34 6.83
N GLU A 135 -2.78 -5.51 6.93
CA GLU A 135 -2.18 -6.83 7.12
C GLU A 135 -2.10 -7.21 8.59
N VAL A 136 -2.88 -8.18 8.99
CA VAL A 136 -2.68 -8.91 10.24
C VAL A 136 -1.59 -9.94 9.99
N LEU A 137 -0.51 -9.87 10.78
CA LEU A 137 0.65 -10.75 10.59
C LEU A 137 0.31 -12.20 10.94
N MET A 138 0.80 -13.11 10.10
CA MET A 138 0.64 -14.55 10.28
C MET A 138 1.64 -15.13 11.28
N ASP A 139 2.69 -14.37 11.61
CA ASP A 139 3.73 -14.79 12.53
C ASP A 139 3.21 -14.80 13.97
N GLY A 140 3.52 -15.86 14.70
CA GLY A 140 3.15 -16.02 16.10
C GLY A 140 2.73 -17.43 16.45
N SER A 141 2.18 -17.61 17.67
CA SER A 141 1.69 -18.87 18.19
C SER A 141 0.16 -18.93 18.29
N HIS A 142 -0.53 -17.95 17.71
CA HIS A 142 -1.98 -17.89 17.70
C HIS A 142 -2.59 -18.98 16.79
N THR A 143 -3.86 -19.30 17.05
CA THR A 143 -4.61 -20.26 16.23
C THR A 143 -5.22 -19.59 15.01
N ILE A 144 -5.67 -20.41 14.05
CA ILE A 144 -6.39 -19.92 12.87
C ILE A 144 -7.69 -19.20 13.24
N GLU A 145 -8.37 -19.62 14.31
CA GLU A 145 -9.57 -18.99 14.83
C GLU A 145 -9.26 -17.57 15.33
N THR A 146 -8.18 -17.42 16.10
CA THR A 146 -7.71 -16.10 16.57
C THR A 146 -7.34 -15.19 15.38
N CYS A 147 -6.63 -15.72 14.39
CA CYS A 147 -6.28 -14.98 13.16
C CYS A 147 -7.56 -14.53 12.43
N TYR A 148 -8.57 -15.39 12.34
CA TYR A 148 -9.86 -15.05 11.72
C TYR A 148 -10.57 -13.92 12.48
N GLU A 149 -10.71 -14.02 13.81
CA GLU A 149 -11.40 -13.04 14.65
C GLU A 149 -10.74 -11.65 14.56
N VAL A 150 -9.41 -11.60 14.68
CA VAL A 150 -8.65 -10.35 14.57
C VAL A 150 -8.76 -9.76 13.17
N SER A 151 -8.66 -10.58 12.13
CA SER A 151 -8.78 -10.12 10.74
C SER A 151 -10.18 -9.60 10.44
N GLN A 152 -11.23 -10.28 10.90
CA GLN A 152 -12.61 -9.83 10.77
C GLN A 152 -12.85 -8.49 11.47
N ARG A 153 -12.38 -8.35 12.73
CA ARG A 153 -12.48 -7.10 13.50
C ARG A 153 -11.74 -5.96 12.78
N THR A 154 -10.52 -6.22 12.31
CA THR A 154 -9.70 -5.24 11.58
C THR A 154 -10.39 -4.78 10.31
N LEU A 155 -10.88 -5.71 9.49
CA LEU A 155 -11.57 -5.39 8.23
C LEU A 155 -12.85 -4.60 8.48
N ASN A 156 -13.65 -4.95 9.49
CA ASN A 156 -14.86 -4.20 9.84
C ASN A 156 -14.54 -2.73 10.13
N VAL A 157 -13.52 -2.47 10.95
CA VAL A 157 -13.10 -1.08 11.27
C VAL A 157 -12.52 -0.38 10.04
N VAL A 158 -11.75 -1.06 9.21
CA VAL A 158 -11.22 -0.48 7.96
C VAL A 158 -12.35 -0.05 7.03
N PHE A 159 -13.33 -0.91 6.78
CA PHE A 159 -14.46 -0.56 5.91
C PHE A 159 -15.33 0.56 6.51
N GLU A 160 -15.56 0.56 7.84
CA GLU A 160 -16.23 1.67 8.52
C GLU A 160 -15.49 3.00 8.26
N GLN A 161 -14.18 3.03 8.44
CA GLN A 161 -13.37 4.23 8.22
C GLN A 161 -13.34 4.64 6.73
N LEU A 162 -13.27 3.70 5.79
CA LEU A 162 -13.36 3.99 4.36
C LEU A 162 -14.68 4.67 4.00
N ILE A 163 -15.80 4.18 4.51
CA ILE A 163 -17.14 4.76 4.30
C ILE A 163 -17.21 6.16 4.92
N MET A 164 -16.72 6.33 6.15
CA MET A 164 -16.71 7.62 6.83
C MET A 164 -15.88 8.68 6.09
N GLN A 165 -14.82 8.28 5.40
CA GLN A 165 -13.97 9.16 4.59
C GLN A 165 -14.48 9.32 3.14
N HIS A 166 -15.69 8.84 2.83
CA HIS A 166 -16.31 8.90 1.50
C HIS A 166 -15.48 8.24 0.38
N VAL A 167 -14.70 7.20 0.73
CA VAL A 167 -13.93 6.45 -0.27
C VAL A 167 -14.88 5.65 -1.15
N LEU A 168 -14.71 5.74 -2.46
CA LEU A 168 -15.42 4.91 -3.44
C LEU A 168 -14.85 3.48 -3.36
N LEU A 169 -15.63 2.54 -2.80
CA LEU A 169 -15.14 1.18 -2.54
C LEU A 169 -14.82 0.40 -3.82
N GLU A 170 -15.55 0.65 -4.90
CA GLU A 170 -15.29 0.06 -6.22
C GLU A 170 -13.98 0.57 -6.84
N GLY A 171 -13.44 1.66 -6.32
CA GLY A 171 -12.20 2.29 -6.76
C GLY A 171 -10.97 1.92 -5.93
N ILE A 172 -11.02 0.89 -5.08
CA ILE A 172 -9.87 0.42 -4.29
C ILE A 172 -9.43 -0.98 -4.71
N ILE A 173 -8.21 -1.35 -4.33
CA ILE A 173 -7.75 -2.74 -4.29
C ILE A 173 -7.56 -3.12 -2.83
N LEU A 174 -8.40 -4.01 -2.31
CA LEU A 174 -8.20 -4.57 -0.97
C LEU A 174 -7.14 -5.68 -1.02
N LYS A 175 -6.10 -5.57 -0.20
CA LYS A 175 -5.09 -6.61 -0.03
C LYS A 175 -5.03 -7.06 1.43
N PRO A 176 -5.90 -7.98 1.86
CA PRO A 176 -5.89 -8.52 3.21
C PRO A 176 -4.78 -9.56 3.37
N ASN A 177 -4.54 -9.98 4.63
CA ASN A 177 -3.74 -11.16 4.94
C ASN A 177 -4.49 -12.47 4.60
N MET A 178 -3.74 -13.56 4.60
CA MET A 178 -4.31 -14.91 4.65
C MET A 178 -4.74 -15.25 6.09
N ILE A 179 -5.75 -16.06 6.24
CA ILE A 179 -6.20 -16.63 7.53
C ILE A 179 -5.59 -18.02 7.64
N ILE A 180 -4.54 -18.15 8.44
CA ILE A 180 -3.79 -19.40 8.65
C ILE A 180 -3.36 -19.55 10.09
#